data_bb8fc3c867271dcc20a4ea603e07bc2b
#
_entry.id   bb8fc3c867271dcc20a4ea603e07bc2b
#
_cell.length_a   1.000
_cell.length_b   1.000
_cell.length_c   1.000
_cell.angle_alpha   90.00
_cell.angle_beta   90.00
_cell.angle_gamma   90.00
#
_symmetry.space_group_name_H-M   'P 1'
#
loop_
_entity.id
_entity.type
_entity.pdbx_description
1 polymer ?
#
loop_
_entity_poly.entity_id
_entity_poly.type
_entity_poly.pdbx_seq_one_letter_code
_entity_poly.pdbx_strand_id
1 'polypeptide(L)'
;MTAKKAAQTAVLLAVALILGFLENLLPPVFPMLPYAKIGLGNAAVLLALIWLGVPYAAIILVLKCVIIGLFSGAPTMILYSLGGGILSFTTMTLLLKIGANGVPAVSAAGGVMHNVGQVLVAMAFTGTAGIAVLLVYLALFGLVAGAVIGVVVYFVDLGVKRDKKGDQNA
;
A
#
# COMPACT_ATOMS: atom_id res chain seq x y z
N MET A 1 -23.06 -7.35 -0.48
CA MET A 1 -22.24 -6.48 0.37
C MET A 1 -23.13 -5.92 1.47
N THR A 2 -22.78 -6.10 2.76
CA THR A 2 -23.59 -5.51 3.84
C THR A 2 -23.30 -4.01 3.96
N ALA A 3 -24.28 -3.20 4.39
CA ALA A 3 -24.10 -1.75 4.58
C ALA A 3 -22.87 -1.43 5.47
N LYS A 4 -22.67 -2.24 6.53
CA LYS A 4 -21.48 -2.11 7.41
C LYS A 4 -20.18 -2.27 6.67
N LYS A 5 -20.01 -3.30 5.82
CA LYS A 5 -18.79 -3.51 5.04
C LYS A 5 -18.59 -2.41 3.99
N ALA A 6 -19.68 -1.89 3.39
CA ALA A 6 -19.61 -0.76 2.49
C ALA A 6 -19.05 0.50 3.17
N ALA A 7 -19.60 0.84 4.34
CA ALA A 7 -19.11 1.98 5.13
C ALA A 7 -17.64 1.83 5.55
N GLN A 8 -17.23 0.66 6.03
CA GLN A 8 -15.83 0.39 6.38
C GLN A 8 -14.90 0.51 5.18
N THR A 9 -15.32 0.02 4.00
CA THR A 9 -14.55 0.15 2.75
C THR A 9 -14.39 1.62 2.36
N ALA A 10 -15.47 2.41 2.45
CA ALA A 10 -15.43 3.83 2.14
C ALA A 10 -14.50 4.62 3.09
N VAL A 11 -14.54 4.34 4.39
CA VAL A 11 -13.64 4.96 5.37
C VAL A 11 -12.17 4.60 5.08
N LEU A 12 -11.87 3.32 4.83
CA LEU A 12 -10.50 2.91 4.52
C LEU A 12 -10.02 3.45 3.17
N LEU A 13 -10.91 3.60 2.18
CA LEU A 13 -10.59 4.28 0.93
C LEU A 13 -10.26 5.76 1.17
N ALA A 14 -11.06 6.46 1.98
CA ALA A 14 -10.78 7.85 2.32
C ALA A 14 -9.41 7.99 3.01
N VAL A 15 -9.08 7.12 3.96
CA VAL A 15 -7.75 7.08 4.59
C VAL A 15 -6.65 6.81 3.56
N ALA A 16 -6.86 5.86 2.64
CA ALA A 16 -5.90 5.56 1.58
C ALA A 16 -5.64 6.76 0.67
N LEU A 17 -6.70 7.51 0.34
CA LEU A 17 -6.62 8.73 -0.48
C LEU A 17 -5.89 9.85 0.25
N ILE A 18 -6.23 10.13 1.52
CA ILE A 18 -5.55 11.14 2.34
C ILE A 18 -4.06 10.84 2.42
N LEU A 19 -3.69 9.61 2.79
CA LEU A 19 -2.29 9.20 2.89
C LEU A 19 -1.56 9.29 1.53
N GLY A 20 -2.22 8.92 0.44
CA GLY A 20 -1.65 9.02 -0.89
C GLY A 20 -1.51 10.45 -1.40
N PHE A 21 -2.43 11.36 -1.05
CA PHE A 21 -2.29 12.79 -1.36
C PHE A 21 -1.20 13.44 -0.51
N LEU A 22 -1.10 13.13 0.78
CA LEU A 22 -0.01 13.59 1.63
C LEU A 22 1.35 13.13 1.09
N GLU A 23 1.43 11.89 0.61
CA GLU A 23 2.64 11.37 -0.02
C GLU A 23 3.02 12.17 -1.28
N ASN A 24 2.04 12.62 -2.08
CA ASN A 24 2.30 13.44 -3.27
C ASN A 24 2.83 14.85 -2.94
N LEU A 25 2.65 15.33 -1.71
CA LEU A 25 3.21 16.61 -1.25
C LEU A 25 4.69 16.49 -0.85
N LEU A 26 5.17 15.26 -0.65
CA LEU A 26 6.58 15.02 -0.33
C LEU A 26 7.42 15.12 -1.62
N PRO A 27 8.65 15.64 -1.54
CA PRO A 27 9.56 15.58 -2.66
C PRO A 27 9.85 14.12 -3.05
N PRO A 28 10.10 13.83 -4.33
CA PRO A 28 10.44 12.48 -4.75
C PRO A 28 11.68 11.98 -4.00
N VAL A 29 11.56 10.78 -3.42
CA VAL A 29 12.66 10.14 -2.66
C VAL A 29 13.87 9.90 -3.57
N PHE A 30 13.60 9.60 -4.83
CA PHE A 30 14.62 9.42 -5.86
C PHE A 30 14.31 10.34 -7.05
N PRO A 31 15.12 11.39 -7.29
CA PRO A 31 14.91 12.32 -8.40
C PRO A 31 14.89 11.65 -9.78
N MET A 32 15.60 10.53 -9.94
CA MET A 32 15.62 9.74 -11.18
C MET A 32 14.32 8.95 -11.43
N LEU A 33 13.51 8.76 -10.40
CA LEU A 33 12.20 8.12 -10.46
C LEU A 33 11.14 8.98 -9.76
N PRO A 34 10.75 10.11 -10.37
CA PRO A 34 9.89 11.11 -9.71
C PRO A 34 8.50 10.58 -9.34
N TYR A 35 8.08 9.49 -9.96
CA TYR A 35 6.79 8.84 -9.67
C TYR A 35 6.89 7.65 -8.70
N ALA A 36 8.12 7.30 -8.25
CA ALA A 36 8.30 6.26 -7.23
C ALA A 36 7.84 6.80 -5.87
N LYS A 37 6.97 6.03 -5.21
CA LYS A 37 6.32 6.40 -3.95
C LYS A 37 6.68 5.42 -2.84
N ILE A 38 6.62 5.91 -1.61
CA ILE A 38 6.81 5.13 -0.38
C ILE A 38 5.68 4.09 -0.23
N GLY A 39 4.47 4.46 -0.67
CA GLY A 39 3.29 3.62 -0.58
C GLY A 39 2.52 3.78 0.73
N LEU A 40 2.50 4.97 1.33
CA LEU A 40 1.76 5.24 2.58
C LEU A 40 0.30 4.78 2.50
N GLY A 41 -0.37 4.99 1.35
CA GLY A 41 -1.73 4.52 1.13
C GLY A 41 -1.89 2.99 1.17
N ASN A 42 -0.80 2.20 1.12
CA ASN A 42 -0.86 0.75 1.28
C ASN A 42 -1.15 0.32 2.73
N ALA A 43 -0.94 1.20 3.72
CA ALA A 43 -1.36 0.97 5.10
C ALA A 43 -2.87 0.65 5.18
N ALA A 44 -3.70 1.47 4.52
CA ALA A 44 -5.14 1.26 4.49
C ALA A 44 -5.53 0.00 3.70
N VAL A 45 -4.78 -0.35 2.64
CA VAL A 45 -4.98 -1.61 1.90
C VAL A 45 -4.67 -2.82 2.79
N LEU A 46 -3.59 -2.78 3.57
CA LEU A 46 -3.25 -3.84 4.51
C LEU A 46 -4.30 -3.97 5.63
N LEU A 47 -4.77 -2.87 6.21
CA LEU A 47 -5.89 -2.88 7.16
C LEU A 47 -7.15 -3.49 6.54
N ALA A 48 -7.46 -3.15 5.28
CA ALA A 48 -8.58 -3.73 4.57
C ALA A 48 -8.41 -5.24 4.33
N LEU A 49 -7.20 -5.71 4.02
CA LEU A 49 -6.91 -7.14 3.92
C LEU A 49 -7.18 -7.87 5.23
N ILE A 50 -6.76 -7.29 6.37
CA ILE A 50 -6.91 -7.87 7.70
C ILE A 50 -8.38 -7.86 8.16
N TRP A 51 -9.11 -6.76 7.92
CA TRP A 51 -10.45 -6.57 8.49
C TRP A 51 -11.59 -6.99 7.57
N LEU A 52 -11.46 -6.79 6.26
CA LEU A 52 -12.53 -6.96 5.28
C LEU A 52 -12.28 -8.12 4.31
N GLY A 53 -11.01 -8.48 4.13
CA GLY A 53 -10.57 -9.52 3.21
C GLY A 53 -10.23 -9.01 1.81
N VAL A 54 -9.78 -9.94 0.99
CA VAL A 54 -9.18 -9.71 -0.33
C VAL A 54 -10.03 -8.85 -1.28
N PRO A 55 -11.35 -9.11 -1.48
CA PRO A 55 -12.11 -8.38 -2.50
C PRO A 55 -12.26 -6.89 -2.19
N TYR A 56 -12.46 -6.54 -0.91
CA TYR A 56 -12.61 -5.14 -0.50
C TYR A 56 -11.27 -4.38 -0.56
N ALA A 57 -10.20 -5.04 -0.13
CA ALA A 57 -8.86 -4.46 -0.23
C ALA A 57 -8.42 -4.25 -1.69
N ALA A 58 -8.80 -5.14 -2.61
CA ALA A 58 -8.55 -4.97 -4.04
C ALA A 58 -9.31 -3.76 -4.61
N ILE A 59 -10.57 -3.56 -4.22
CA ILE A 59 -11.37 -2.38 -4.62
C ILE A 59 -10.68 -1.10 -4.14
N ILE A 60 -10.26 -1.05 -2.87
CA ILE A 60 -9.55 0.11 -2.31
C ILE A 60 -8.25 0.36 -3.07
N LEU A 61 -7.47 -0.69 -3.36
CA LEU A 61 -6.22 -0.57 -4.12
C LEU A 61 -6.45 0.07 -5.48
N VAL A 62 -7.39 -0.45 -6.26
CA VAL A 62 -7.65 0.05 -7.62
C VAL A 62 -8.17 1.49 -7.57
N LEU A 63 -9.19 1.75 -6.74
CA LEU A 63 -9.80 3.08 -6.66
C LEU A 63 -8.79 4.14 -6.20
N LYS A 64 -7.98 3.85 -5.16
CA LYS A 64 -6.95 4.82 -4.73
C LYS A 64 -5.95 5.13 -5.83
N CYS A 65 -5.47 4.11 -6.57
CA CYS A 65 -4.49 4.31 -7.62
C CYS A 65 -5.05 5.18 -8.76
N VAL A 66 -6.29 4.92 -9.17
CA VAL A 66 -6.96 5.68 -10.22
C VAL A 66 -7.24 7.12 -9.76
N ILE A 67 -7.86 7.30 -8.59
CA ILE A 67 -8.24 8.61 -8.08
C ILE A 67 -6.99 9.49 -7.87
N ILE A 68 -5.98 8.98 -7.14
CA ILE A 68 -4.75 9.75 -6.88
C ILE A 68 -4.04 10.08 -8.18
N GLY A 69 -3.97 9.15 -9.13
CA GLY A 69 -3.33 9.37 -10.42
C GLY A 69 -4.04 10.43 -11.28
N LEU A 70 -5.37 10.43 -11.30
CA LEU A 70 -6.17 11.44 -12.01
C LEU A 70 -5.97 12.84 -11.41
N PHE A 71 -5.99 12.94 -10.07
CA PHE A 71 -5.86 14.23 -9.39
C PHE A 71 -4.41 14.74 -9.30
N SER A 72 -3.40 13.90 -9.55
CA SER A 72 -2.00 14.32 -9.52
C SER A 72 -1.55 15.08 -10.76
N GLY A 73 -2.40 15.20 -11.79
CA GLY A 73 -2.04 15.81 -13.07
C GLY A 73 -1.07 15.00 -13.93
N ALA A 74 -0.70 13.78 -13.49
CA ALA A 74 0.20 12.88 -14.19
C ALA A 74 -0.42 11.48 -14.33
N PRO A 75 -1.18 11.21 -15.40
CA PRO A 75 -1.86 9.91 -15.58
C PRO A 75 -0.92 8.70 -15.55
N THR A 76 0.35 8.89 -15.90
CA THR A 76 1.40 7.86 -15.79
C THR A 76 1.59 7.37 -14.35
N MET A 77 1.30 8.20 -13.33
CA MET A 77 1.31 7.78 -11.93
C MET A 77 0.34 6.63 -11.64
N ILE A 78 -0.76 6.49 -12.41
CA ILE A 78 -1.68 5.36 -12.27
C ILE A 78 -0.94 4.05 -12.50
N LEU A 79 -0.15 3.98 -13.57
CA LEU A 79 0.60 2.77 -13.95
C LEU A 79 1.67 2.41 -12.89
N TYR A 80 2.43 3.40 -12.40
CA TYR A 80 3.40 3.20 -11.32
C TYR A 80 2.72 2.72 -10.04
N SER A 81 1.62 3.35 -9.65
CA SER A 81 0.87 3.01 -8.43
C SER A 81 0.20 1.64 -8.54
N LEU A 82 -0.33 1.26 -9.71
CA LEU A 82 -0.93 -0.06 -9.95
C LEU A 82 0.14 -1.14 -9.99
N GLY A 83 1.23 -0.95 -10.72
CA GLY A 83 2.32 -1.92 -10.80
C GLY A 83 2.90 -2.23 -9.42
N GLY A 84 3.27 -1.21 -8.66
CA GLY A 84 3.72 -1.36 -7.27
C GLY A 84 2.62 -1.92 -6.37
N GLY A 85 1.41 -1.40 -6.48
CA GLY A 85 0.28 -1.81 -5.66
C GLY A 85 -0.12 -3.26 -5.85
N ILE A 86 -0.19 -3.76 -7.09
CA ILE A 86 -0.57 -5.15 -7.40
C ILE A 86 0.46 -6.13 -6.83
N LEU A 87 1.76 -5.88 -7.04
CA LEU A 87 2.80 -6.75 -6.50
C LEU A 87 2.82 -6.74 -4.97
N SER A 88 2.71 -5.56 -4.36
CA SER A 88 2.59 -5.42 -2.91
C SER A 88 1.37 -6.17 -2.35
N PHE A 89 0.20 -5.94 -2.94
CA PHE A 89 -1.05 -6.56 -2.54
C PHE A 89 -1.01 -8.09 -2.64
N THR A 90 -0.49 -8.59 -3.75
CA THR A 90 -0.36 -10.05 -3.98
C THR A 90 0.55 -10.67 -2.92
N THR A 91 1.71 -10.05 -2.66
CA THR A 91 2.67 -10.51 -1.65
C THR A 91 2.07 -10.51 -0.25
N MET A 92 1.44 -9.41 0.16
CA MET A 92 0.80 -9.32 1.47
C MET A 92 -0.33 -10.35 1.61
N THR A 93 -1.14 -10.51 0.56
CA THR A 93 -2.23 -11.51 0.54
C THR A 93 -1.71 -12.94 0.69
N LEU A 94 -0.65 -13.29 -0.03
CA LEU A 94 -0.03 -14.62 0.03
C LEU A 94 0.55 -14.88 1.42
N LEU A 95 1.30 -13.93 1.97
CA LEU A 95 1.90 -14.05 3.30
C LEU A 95 0.83 -14.24 4.38
N LEU A 96 -0.25 -13.45 4.34
CA LEU A 96 -1.35 -13.61 5.29
C LEU A 96 -2.06 -14.96 5.13
N LYS A 97 -2.21 -15.48 3.90
CA LYS A 97 -2.83 -16.80 3.64
C LYS A 97 -2.00 -17.97 4.15
N ILE A 98 -0.68 -17.90 4.09
CA ILE A 98 0.21 -18.93 4.64
C ILE A 98 0.41 -18.82 6.15
N GLY A 99 -0.32 -17.91 6.82
CA GLY A 99 -0.29 -17.78 8.28
C GLY A 99 0.84 -16.89 8.81
N ALA A 100 1.43 -16.02 8.01
CA ALA A 100 2.38 -15.04 8.51
C ALA A 100 1.67 -14.05 9.45
N ASN A 101 1.95 -14.13 10.74
CA ASN A 101 1.26 -13.36 11.78
C ASN A 101 1.94 -12.03 12.12
N GLY A 102 3.12 -11.78 11.60
CA GLY A 102 3.87 -10.56 11.83
C GLY A 102 3.42 -9.44 10.87
N VAL A 103 2.41 -8.64 11.25
CA VAL A 103 1.93 -7.51 10.42
C VAL A 103 3.07 -6.62 9.93
N PRO A 104 4.09 -6.24 10.76
CA PRO A 104 5.23 -5.48 10.29
C PRO A 104 6.06 -6.19 9.22
N ALA A 105 6.25 -7.51 9.33
CA ALA A 105 7.00 -8.30 8.35
C ALA A 105 6.23 -8.42 7.02
N VAL A 106 4.92 -8.65 7.08
CA VAL A 106 4.03 -8.68 5.90
C VAL A 106 4.06 -7.34 5.18
N SER A 107 3.98 -6.24 5.93
CA SER A 107 4.05 -4.89 5.36
C SER A 107 5.42 -4.57 4.77
N ALA A 108 6.50 -4.99 5.42
CA ALA A 108 7.87 -4.80 4.92
C ALA A 108 8.08 -5.52 3.58
N ALA A 109 7.67 -6.79 3.48
CA ALA A 109 7.69 -7.53 2.22
C ALA A 109 6.82 -6.85 1.15
N GLY A 110 5.62 -6.37 1.53
CA GLY A 110 4.76 -5.57 0.66
C GLY A 110 5.45 -4.30 0.15
N GLY A 111 6.19 -3.59 1.01
CA GLY A 111 6.94 -2.39 0.65
C GLY A 111 8.06 -2.67 -0.36
N VAL A 112 8.82 -3.76 -0.16
CA VAL A 112 9.83 -4.21 -1.13
C VAL A 112 9.18 -4.47 -2.49
N MET A 113 8.13 -5.27 -2.52
CA MET A 113 7.45 -5.66 -3.76
C MET A 113 6.72 -4.48 -4.43
N HIS A 114 6.29 -3.48 -3.65
CA HIS A 114 5.77 -2.24 -4.18
C HIS A 114 6.83 -1.51 -5.03
N ASN A 115 8.02 -1.35 -4.50
CA ASN A 115 9.13 -0.71 -5.23
C ASN A 115 9.61 -1.55 -6.41
N VAL A 116 9.64 -2.88 -6.30
CA VAL A 116 9.89 -3.77 -7.44
C VAL A 116 8.90 -3.49 -8.57
N GLY A 117 7.61 -3.43 -8.26
CA GLY A 117 6.58 -3.15 -9.26
C GLY A 117 6.75 -1.77 -9.92
N GLN A 118 7.12 -0.75 -9.15
CA GLN A 118 7.38 0.59 -9.70
C GLN A 118 8.59 0.60 -10.65
N VAL A 119 9.68 -0.10 -10.29
CA VAL A 119 10.87 -0.21 -11.16
C VAL A 119 10.53 -0.96 -12.44
N LEU A 120 9.76 -2.05 -12.37
CA LEU A 120 9.32 -2.78 -13.55
C LEU A 120 8.50 -1.90 -14.51
N VAL A 121 7.58 -1.10 -13.97
CA VAL A 121 6.83 -0.13 -14.78
C VAL A 121 7.76 0.92 -15.38
N ALA A 122 8.72 1.44 -14.60
CA ALA A 122 9.71 2.40 -15.09
C ALA A 122 10.53 1.84 -16.26
N MET A 123 11.03 0.61 -16.13
CA MET A 123 11.78 -0.08 -17.18
C MET A 123 10.94 -0.27 -18.44
N ALA A 124 9.69 -0.70 -18.29
CA ALA A 124 8.78 -0.89 -19.42
C ALA A 124 8.46 0.42 -20.14
N PHE A 125 8.34 1.53 -19.38
CA PHE A 125 8.02 2.84 -19.94
C PHE A 125 9.20 3.50 -20.67
N THR A 126 10.40 3.36 -20.12
CA THR A 126 11.63 3.99 -20.66
C THR A 126 12.39 3.13 -21.67
N GLY A 127 12.06 1.83 -21.74
CA GLY A 127 12.82 0.87 -22.54
C GLY A 127 14.25 0.65 -22.01
N THR A 128 14.56 1.10 -20.79
CA THR A 128 15.95 1.11 -20.26
C THR A 128 16.08 0.13 -19.10
N ALA A 129 16.78 -0.98 -19.32
CA ALA A 129 17.06 -1.97 -18.27
C ALA A 129 18.05 -1.41 -17.18
N GLY A 130 18.80 -0.37 -17.47
CA GLY A 130 19.74 0.26 -16.53
C GLY A 130 19.09 0.79 -15.24
N ILE A 131 17.78 1.09 -15.28
CA ILE A 131 17.00 1.50 -14.10
C ILE A 131 16.98 0.41 -13.02
N ALA A 132 17.18 -0.86 -13.40
CA ALA A 132 17.23 -1.98 -12.45
C ALA A 132 18.32 -1.80 -11.36
N VAL A 133 19.36 -1.01 -11.60
CA VAL A 133 20.38 -0.71 -10.58
C VAL A 133 19.78 -0.02 -9.36
N LEU A 134 18.68 0.75 -9.53
CA LEU A 134 18.00 1.43 -8.43
C LEU A 134 17.17 0.45 -7.57
N LEU A 135 16.94 -0.76 -8.05
CA LEU A 135 16.11 -1.75 -7.36
C LEU A 135 16.65 -2.06 -5.95
N VAL A 136 17.96 -2.18 -5.80
CA VAL A 136 18.59 -2.49 -4.50
C VAL A 136 18.29 -1.38 -3.48
N TYR A 137 18.47 -0.13 -3.86
CA TYR A 137 18.20 1.02 -2.98
C TYR A 137 16.72 1.16 -2.67
N LEU A 138 15.87 1.03 -3.68
CA LEU A 138 14.41 1.11 -3.53
C LEU A 138 13.85 -0.05 -2.72
N ALA A 139 14.40 -1.26 -2.88
CA ALA A 139 13.99 -2.42 -2.09
C ALA A 139 14.35 -2.25 -0.61
N LEU A 140 15.57 -1.77 -0.30
CA LEU A 140 15.97 -1.47 1.08
C LEU A 140 15.09 -0.36 1.69
N PHE A 141 14.84 0.69 0.92
CA PHE A 141 13.94 1.76 1.35
C PHE A 141 12.52 1.24 1.59
N GLY A 142 11.98 0.43 0.68
CA GLY A 142 10.67 -0.21 0.80
C GLY A 142 10.57 -1.17 1.99
N LEU A 143 11.66 -1.87 2.32
CA LEU A 143 11.74 -2.74 3.49
C LEU A 143 11.57 -1.91 4.78
N VAL A 144 12.34 -0.83 4.92
CA VAL A 144 12.31 0.03 6.12
C VAL A 144 10.97 0.75 6.22
N ALA A 145 10.55 1.42 5.15
CA ALA A 145 9.28 2.15 5.13
C ALA A 145 8.08 1.20 5.36
N GLY A 146 8.08 0.04 4.71
CA GLY A 146 7.05 -0.97 4.90
C GLY A 146 7.02 -1.53 6.33
N ALA A 147 8.18 -1.72 6.96
CA ALA A 147 8.25 -2.15 8.37
C ALA A 147 7.64 -1.09 9.31
N VAL A 148 7.97 0.19 9.12
CA VAL A 148 7.41 1.31 9.90
C VAL A 148 5.90 1.39 9.71
N ILE A 149 5.42 1.36 8.46
CA ILE A 149 3.99 1.33 8.15
C ILE A 149 3.31 0.13 8.83
N GLY A 150 3.93 -1.04 8.76
CA GLY A 150 3.41 -2.27 9.38
C GLY A 150 3.30 -2.19 10.90
N VAL A 151 4.23 -1.51 11.57
CA VAL A 151 4.15 -1.23 13.02
C VAL A 151 2.95 -0.33 13.32
N VAL A 152 2.73 0.73 12.54
CA VAL A 152 1.56 1.61 12.70
C VAL A 152 0.26 0.81 12.50
N VAL A 153 0.18 0.02 11.42
CA VAL A 153 -0.98 -0.84 11.13
C VAL A 153 -1.24 -1.83 12.28
N TYR A 154 -0.19 -2.44 12.83
CA TYR A 154 -0.29 -3.34 13.96
C TYR A 154 -0.91 -2.68 15.20
N PHE A 155 -0.46 -1.49 15.57
CA PHE A 155 -1.02 -0.76 16.71
C PHE A 155 -2.47 -0.32 16.47
N VAL A 156 -2.81 0.11 15.25
CA VAL A 156 -4.20 0.44 14.87
C VAL A 156 -5.10 -0.79 14.99
N ASP A 157 -4.67 -1.94 14.46
CA ASP A 157 -5.41 -3.20 14.56
C ASP A 157 -5.60 -3.64 16.01
N LEU A 158 -4.55 -3.52 16.83
CA LEU A 158 -4.58 -3.85 18.25
C LEU A 158 -5.56 -2.95 19.03
N GLY A 159 -5.58 -1.63 18.76
CA GLY A 159 -6.50 -0.67 19.36
C GLY A 159 -7.96 -1.04 19.08
N VAL A 160 -8.29 -1.26 17.80
CA VAL A 160 -9.66 -1.62 17.38
C VAL A 160 -10.12 -2.96 18.00
N LYS A 161 -9.20 -3.92 18.18
CA LYS A 161 -9.53 -5.19 18.83
C LYS A 161 -9.80 -5.04 20.33
N ARG A 162 -9.09 -4.13 21.01
CA ARG A 162 -9.31 -3.84 22.43
C ARG A 162 -10.64 -3.18 22.70
N ASP A 163 -11.02 -2.18 21.89
CA ASP A 163 -12.30 -1.48 22.03
C ASP A 163 -13.48 -2.45 21.87
N LYS A 164 -13.43 -3.34 20.89
CA LYS A 164 -14.47 -4.36 20.70
C LYS A 164 -14.62 -5.33 21.87
N LYS A 165 -13.55 -5.64 22.60
CA LYS A 165 -13.61 -6.48 23.82
C LYS A 165 -14.15 -5.71 25.00
N GLY A 166 -13.88 -4.41 25.11
CA GLY A 166 -14.43 -3.54 26.15
C GLY A 166 -15.97 -3.46 26.05
N ASP A 167 -16.49 -3.21 24.83
CA ASP A 167 -17.94 -3.13 24.58
C ASP A 167 -18.72 -4.45 24.83
N GLN A 168 -18.04 -5.59 24.75
CA GLN A 168 -18.67 -6.90 25.03
C GLN A 168 -18.74 -7.25 26.51
N ASN A 169 -17.98 -6.54 27.34
CA ASN A 169 -17.90 -6.77 28.79
C ASN A 169 -18.60 -5.69 29.62
N ALA A 170 -19.20 -4.68 28.97
CA ALA A 170 -19.99 -3.61 29.56
C ALA A 170 -21.49 -3.86 29.37
#